data_57a0e8f8fd979f51e46a6cdbb783637c
#
_entry.id   57a0e8f8fd979f51e46a6cdbb783637c
#
_cell.length_a   1.000
_cell.length_b   1.000
_cell.length_c   1.000
_cell.angle_alpha   90.00
_cell.angle_beta   90.00
_cell.angle_gamma   90.00
#
_symmetry.space_group_name_H-M   'P 1'
#
loop_
_entity.id
_entity.type
_entity.pdbx_description
1 polymer ?
#
loop_
_entity_poly.entity_id
_entity_poly.type
_entity_poly.pdbx_seq_one_letter_code
_entity_poly.pdbx_strand_id
1 'polypeptide(L)'
;MALKYVRAAADITELMKILWITVALLALTGSAFASDVLSDTPQNRAKVVDEYLKVIPVKDLLDDMTEKLAATVPENNQEAFKSMLTKHFDLGALVTAEKQSLVKIFTVGELKAMIAYQSTPEGKSSMKKMGAYIADLMPTVQTELEKALQATARETK
;
A
#
# COMPACT_ATOMS: atom_id res chain seq x y z
N MET A 1 -10.65 -68.50 16.65
CA MET A 1 -9.78 -67.32 16.49
C MET A 1 -10.19 -66.40 15.35
N ALA A 2 -10.81 -66.83 14.29
CA ALA A 2 -11.17 -66.03 13.11
C ALA A 2 -12.23 -64.94 13.35
N LEU A 3 -13.18 -65.16 14.30
CA LEU A 3 -14.30 -64.22 14.50
C LEU A 3 -13.89 -62.87 15.13
N LYS A 4 -12.77 -62.80 15.83
CA LYS A 4 -12.24 -61.52 16.38
C LYS A 4 -11.67 -60.59 15.32
N TYR A 5 -11.08 -61.10 14.28
CA TYR A 5 -10.50 -60.30 13.19
C TYR A 5 -11.55 -59.75 12.22
N VAL A 6 -12.67 -60.45 12.07
CA VAL A 6 -13.77 -59.97 11.20
C VAL A 6 -14.50 -58.78 11.87
N ARG A 7 -14.66 -58.81 13.21
CA ARG A 7 -15.25 -57.65 13.93
C ARG A 7 -14.37 -56.43 13.92
N ALA A 8 -13.04 -56.57 14.08
CA ALA A 8 -12.11 -55.48 14.02
C ALA A 8 -12.05 -54.82 12.63
N ALA A 9 -12.18 -55.61 11.55
CA ALA A 9 -12.20 -55.09 10.18
C ALA A 9 -13.50 -54.30 9.87
N ALA A 10 -14.62 -54.67 10.44
CA ALA A 10 -15.88 -53.93 10.30
C ALA A 10 -15.83 -52.57 11.00
N ASP A 11 -15.23 -52.51 12.20
CA ASP A 11 -15.05 -51.26 12.96
C ASP A 11 -14.12 -50.27 12.26
N ILE A 12 -13.06 -50.74 11.59
CA ILE A 12 -12.14 -49.88 10.81
C ILE A 12 -12.85 -49.27 9.59
N THR A 13 -13.72 -50.02 8.94
CA THR A 13 -14.47 -49.56 7.78
C THR A 13 -15.50 -48.48 8.14
N GLU A 14 -16.14 -48.61 9.29
CA GLU A 14 -17.07 -47.59 9.79
C GLU A 14 -16.31 -46.33 10.26
N LEU A 15 -15.19 -46.49 10.95
CA LEU A 15 -14.30 -45.35 11.30
C LEU A 15 -13.78 -44.62 10.08
N MET A 16 -13.41 -45.32 9.02
CA MET A 16 -12.99 -44.68 7.75
C MET A 16 -14.13 -43.91 7.09
N LYS A 17 -15.37 -44.43 7.09
CA LYS A 17 -16.53 -43.71 6.55
C LYS A 17 -16.80 -42.42 7.32
N ILE A 18 -16.72 -42.43 8.64
CA ILE A 18 -16.90 -41.25 9.49
C ILE A 18 -15.78 -40.24 9.21
N LEU A 19 -14.53 -40.68 9.03
CA LEU A 19 -13.39 -39.83 8.70
C LEU A 19 -13.58 -39.17 7.33
N TRP A 20 -14.08 -39.86 6.32
CA TRP A 20 -14.35 -39.29 5.00
C TRP A 20 -15.50 -38.29 5.00
N ILE A 21 -16.55 -38.52 5.83
CA ILE A 21 -17.68 -37.59 5.99
C ILE A 21 -17.22 -36.30 6.69
N THR A 22 -16.35 -36.39 7.70
CA THR A 22 -15.82 -35.20 8.38
C THR A 22 -14.87 -34.40 7.50
N VAL A 23 -14.04 -35.04 6.68
CA VAL A 23 -13.17 -34.36 5.70
C VAL A 23 -13.99 -33.71 4.61
N ALA A 24 -15.05 -34.36 4.12
CA ALA A 24 -15.97 -33.77 3.13
C ALA A 24 -16.75 -32.57 3.69
N LEU A 25 -17.14 -32.60 4.96
CA LEU A 25 -17.84 -31.47 5.61
C LEU A 25 -16.92 -30.28 5.86
N LEU A 26 -15.62 -30.51 6.12
CA LEU A 26 -14.62 -29.43 6.26
C LEU A 26 -14.33 -28.74 4.93
N ALA A 27 -14.46 -29.45 3.80
CA ALA A 27 -14.25 -28.87 2.48
C ALA A 27 -15.41 -27.95 2.04
N LEU A 28 -16.61 -28.09 2.61
CA LEU A 28 -17.75 -27.22 2.30
C LEU A 28 -17.77 -25.90 3.11
N THR A 29 -16.99 -25.77 4.19
CA THR A 29 -16.94 -24.54 4.98
C THR A 29 -15.84 -23.57 4.52
N GLY A 30 -14.98 -23.99 3.59
CA GLY A 30 -13.89 -23.18 3.03
C GLY A 30 -14.31 -22.10 2.01
N SER A 31 -15.58 -22.02 1.62
CA SER A 31 -16.03 -21.14 0.53
C SER A 31 -16.67 -19.82 1.00
N ALA A 32 -16.68 -19.51 2.28
CA ALA A 32 -17.39 -18.33 2.83
C ALA A 32 -16.50 -17.09 3.00
N PHE A 33 -15.21 -17.13 2.66
CA PHE A 33 -14.33 -15.96 2.60
C PHE A 33 -13.80 -15.73 1.17
N ALA A 34 -14.63 -15.92 0.16
CA ALA A 34 -14.43 -15.21 -1.08
C ALA A 34 -14.75 -13.73 -0.78
N SER A 35 -13.83 -13.02 -0.12
CA SER A 35 -13.75 -11.59 -0.24
C SER A 35 -13.84 -11.31 -1.73
N ASP A 36 -14.68 -10.38 -2.13
CA ASP A 36 -14.87 -9.91 -3.50
C ASP A 36 -13.53 -9.34 -3.99
N VAL A 37 -12.61 -10.26 -4.34
CA VAL A 37 -11.26 -9.93 -4.82
C VAL A 37 -11.45 -9.47 -6.24
N LEU A 38 -11.69 -8.18 -6.40
CA LEU A 38 -11.69 -7.55 -7.70
C LEU A 38 -10.44 -7.99 -8.45
N SER A 39 -10.63 -8.64 -9.59
CA SER A 39 -9.52 -9.02 -10.47
C SER A 39 -8.69 -7.77 -10.82
N ASP A 40 -7.37 -7.94 -10.93
CA ASP A 40 -6.45 -6.84 -11.22
C ASP A 40 -6.50 -6.46 -12.70
N THR A 41 -7.50 -5.66 -13.07
CA THR A 41 -7.68 -5.10 -14.40
C THR A 41 -7.55 -3.57 -14.37
N PRO A 42 -7.17 -2.91 -15.47
CA PRO A 42 -7.12 -1.44 -15.53
C PRO A 42 -8.44 -0.78 -15.11
N GLN A 43 -9.57 -1.37 -15.46
CA GLN A 43 -10.90 -0.86 -15.11
C GLN A 43 -11.16 -0.95 -13.59
N ASN A 44 -10.76 -2.05 -12.96
CA ASN A 44 -10.91 -2.23 -11.53
C ASN A 44 -9.90 -1.37 -10.75
N ARG A 45 -8.68 -1.22 -11.26
CA ARG A 45 -7.69 -0.26 -10.69
C ARG A 45 -8.25 1.15 -10.71
N ALA A 46 -8.85 1.60 -11.83
CA ALA A 46 -9.44 2.94 -11.93
C ALA A 46 -10.56 3.17 -10.89
N LYS A 47 -11.42 2.18 -10.64
CA LYS A 47 -12.45 2.27 -9.59
C LYS A 47 -11.83 2.42 -8.20
N VAL A 48 -10.83 1.60 -7.88
CA VAL A 48 -10.15 1.66 -6.58
C VAL A 48 -9.34 2.95 -6.42
N VAL A 49 -8.78 3.49 -7.50
CA VAL A 49 -8.13 4.82 -7.50
C VAL A 49 -9.12 5.94 -7.15
N ASP A 50 -10.37 5.87 -7.66
CA ASP A 50 -11.39 6.85 -7.26
C ASP A 50 -11.75 6.77 -5.76
N GLU A 51 -11.67 5.57 -5.16
CA GLU A 51 -11.81 5.39 -3.71
C GLU A 51 -10.58 5.91 -2.95
N TYR A 52 -9.39 5.62 -3.47
CA TYR A 52 -8.13 6.11 -2.91
C TYR A 52 -8.09 7.63 -2.80
N LEU A 53 -8.46 8.34 -3.85
CA LEU A 53 -8.46 9.81 -3.88
C LEU A 53 -9.50 10.46 -2.97
N LYS A 54 -10.51 9.71 -2.49
CA LYS A 54 -11.42 10.19 -1.43
C LYS A 54 -10.76 10.15 -0.05
N VAL A 55 -9.86 9.19 0.19
CA VAL A 55 -9.14 9.03 1.46
C VAL A 55 -7.90 9.91 1.50
N ILE A 56 -7.27 10.10 0.35
CA ILE A 56 -6.04 10.89 0.17
C ILE A 56 -6.27 11.87 -0.98
N PRO A 57 -6.92 13.01 -0.71
CA PRO A 57 -7.18 14.02 -1.72
C PRO A 57 -5.88 14.65 -2.23
N VAL A 58 -5.75 14.80 -3.54
CA VAL A 58 -4.60 15.50 -4.19
C VAL A 58 -4.40 16.91 -3.63
N LYS A 59 -5.51 17.55 -3.26
CA LYS A 59 -5.48 18.88 -2.66
C LYS A 59 -4.67 18.92 -1.37
N ASP A 60 -4.82 17.91 -0.50
CA ASP A 60 -4.10 17.85 0.78
C ASP A 60 -2.59 17.72 0.55
N LEU A 61 -2.18 16.96 -0.48
CA LEU A 61 -0.78 16.85 -0.89
C LEU A 61 -0.27 18.21 -1.40
N LEU A 62 -1.04 18.91 -2.21
CA LEU A 62 -0.68 20.23 -2.73
C LEU A 62 -0.56 21.26 -1.60
N ASP A 63 -1.49 21.26 -0.66
CA ASP A 63 -1.46 22.15 0.50
C ASP A 63 -0.21 21.90 1.36
N ASP A 64 0.10 20.64 1.68
CA ASP A 64 1.32 20.25 2.42
C ASP A 64 2.61 20.65 1.68
N MET A 65 2.66 20.49 0.36
CA MET A 65 3.79 20.93 -0.45
C MET A 65 3.93 22.45 -0.47
N THR A 66 2.82 23.17 -0.63
CA THR A 66 2.77 24.63 -0.63
C THR A 66 3.30 25.20 0.69
N GLU A 67 2.87 24.64 1.82
CA GLU A 67 3.37 25.05 3.16
C GLU A 67 4.88 24.81 3.30
N LYS A 68 5.38 23.64 2.90
CA LYS A 68 6.81 23.31 2.97
C LYS A 68 7.65 24.21 2.06
N LEU A 69 7.18 24.49 0.85
CA LEU A 69 7.87 25.38 -0.07
C LEU A 69 7.83 26.83 0.43
N ALA A 70 6.71 27.29 0.97
CA ALA A 70 6.60 28.61 1.55
C ALA A 70 7.57 28.83 2.72
N ALA A 71 7.81 27.80 3.54
CA ALA A 71 8.78 27.87 4.65
C ALA A 71 10.23 28.10 4.19
N THR A 72 10.55 27.90 2.89
CA THR A 72 11.88 28.17 2.33
C THR A 72 12.08 29.61 1.86
N VAL A 73 11.02 30.42 1.83
CA VAL A 73 11.09 31.84 1.47
C VAL A 73 11.00 32.74 2.72
N PRO A 74 11.51 34.00 2.64
CA PRO A 74 11.41 34.95 3.76
C PRO A 74 9.95 35.11 4.23
N GLU A 75 9.76 35.24 5.55
CA GLU A 75 8.45 35.24 6.21
C GLU A 75 7.48 36.28 5.60
N ASN A 76 7.97 37.48 5.28
CA ASN A 76 7.18 38.54 4.66
C ASN A 76 6.68 38.21 3.22
N ASN A 77 7.20 37.15 2.58
CA ASN A 77 6.85 36.75 1.23
C ASN A 77 6.03 35.43 1.19
N GLN A 78 5.90 34.73 2.29
CA GLN A 78 5.28 33.39 2.34
C GLN A 78 3.83 33.41 1.86
N GLU A 79 3.02 34.34 2.31
CA GLU A 79 1.62 34.42 1.92
C GLU A 79 1.45 34.78 0.42
N ALA A 80 2.27 35.69 -0.11
CA ALA A 80 2.27 36.00 -1.53
C ALA A 80 2.68 34.79 -2.37
N PHE A 81 3.66 34.03 -1.89
CA PHE A 81 4.13 32.81 -2.55
C PHE A 81 3.08 31.69 -2.55
N LYS A 82 2.40 31.46 -1.41
CA LYS A 82 1.29 30.50 -1.31
C LYS A 82 0.15 30.88 -2.26
N SER A 83 -0.24 32.14 -2.25
CA SER A 83 -1.30 32.66 -3.14
C SER A 83 -0.95 32.50 -4.62
N MET A 84 0.31 32.73 -5.00
CA MET A 84 0.78 32.52 -6.36
C MET A 84 0.68 31.04 -6.77
N LEU A 85 1.16 30.12 -5.93
CA LEU A 85 1.10 28.69 -6.20
C LEU A 85 -0.35 28.20 -6.34
N THR A 86 -1.22 28.53 -5.38
CA THR A 86 -2.62 28.06 -5.40
C THR A 86 -3.42 28.67 -6.55
N LYS A 87 -3.15 29.90 -6.95
CA LYS A 87 -3.87 30.59 -8.03
C LYS A 87 -3.52 30.06 -9.43
N HIS A 88 -2.28 29.61 -9.65
CA HIS A 88 -1.78 29.22 -10.97
C HIS A 88 -1.62 27.71 -11.12
N PHE A 89 -1.92 26.92 -10.09
CA PHE A 89 -1.81 25.46 -10.17
C PHE A 89 -3.09 24.86 -10.78
N ASP A 90 -2.93 24.09 -11.86
CA ASP A 90 -4.04 23.33 -12.43
C ASP A 90 -4.27 22.03 -11.62
N LEU A 91 -5.10 22.13 -10.59
CA LEU A 91 -5.46 20.99 -9.76
C LEU A 91 -6.14 19.87 -10.57
N GLY A 92 -6.93 20.21 -11.59
CA GLY A 92 -7.58 19.24 -12.46
C GLY A 92 -6.58 18.41 -13.26
N ALA A 93 -5.57 19.07 -13.83
CA ALA A 93 -4.49 18.39 -14.53
C ALA A 93 -3.70 17.48 -13.57
N LEU A 94 -3.41 17.93 -12.35
CA LEU A 94 -2.71 17.14 -11.34
C LEU A 94 -3.51 15.90 -10.91
N VAL A 95 -4.81 16.04 -10.62
CA VAL A 95 -5.71 14.90 -10.30
C VAL A 95 -5.73 13.89 -11.44
N THR A 96 -5.81 14.37 -12.69
CA THR A 96 -5.81 13.49 -13.87
C THR A 96 -4.50 12.73 -14.02
N ALA A 97 -3.38 13.39 -13.85
CA ALA A 97 -2.05 12.78 -13.92
C ALA A 97 -1.85 11.74 -12.80
N GLU A 98 -2.30 12.04 -11.57
CA GLU A 98 -2.21 11.13 -10.45
C GLU A 98 -3.07 9.88 -10.67
N LYS A 99 -4.32 10.03 -11.12
CA LYS A 99 -5.19 8.88 -11.47
C LYS A 99 -4.50 7.96 -12.49
N GLN A 100 -3.98 8.53 -13.57
CA GLN A 100 -3.29 7.75 -14.60
C GLN A 100 -2.05 7.03 -14.05
N SER A 101 -1.27 7.70 -13.23
CA SER A 101 -0.08 7.15 -12.61
C SER A 101 -0.42 6.00 -11.65
N LEU A 102 -1.40 6.19 -10.78
CA LEU A 102 -1.85 5.15 -9.83
C LEU A 102 -2.36 3.91 -10.55
N VAL A 103 -3.19 4.06 -11.59
CA VAL A 103 -3.69 2.93 -12.39
C VAL A 103 -2.57 2.19 -13.12
N LYS A 104 -1.55 2.91 -13.58
CA LYS A 104 -0.40 2.35 -14.29
C LYS A 104 0.54 1.57 -13.37
N ILE A 105 0.79 2.08 -12.16
CA ILE A 105 1.85 1.61 -11.27
C ILE A 105 1.35 0.56 -10.29
N PHE A 106 0.17 0.75 -9.69
CA PHE A 106 -0.31 -0.06 -8.59
C PHE A 106 -1.39 -1.06 -9.00
N THR A 107 -1.37 -2.22 -8.36
CA THR A 107 -2.41 -3.24 -8.46
C THR A 107 -3.62 -2.88 -7.60
N VAL A 108 -4.77 -3.52 -7.86
CA VAL A 108 -5.98 -3.41 -7.02
C VAL A 108 -5.69 -3.73 -5.55
N GLY A 109 -4.88 -4.78 -5.29
CA GLY A 109 -4.53 -5.19 -3.93
C GLY A 109 -3.69 -4.14 -3.20
N GLU A 110 -2.69 -3.57 -3.86
CA GLU A 110 -1.84 -2.51 -3.30
C GLU A 110 -2.63 -1.24 -3.02
N LEU A 111 -3.49 -0.81 -3.94
CA LEU A 111 -4.37 0.35 -3.74
C LEU A 111 -5.30 0.16 -2.54
N LYS A 112 -5.92 -1.02 -2.40
CA LYS A 112 -6.76 -1.35 -1.24
C LYS A 112 -5.97 -1.35 0.07
N ALA A 113 -4.75 -1.89 0.07
CA ALA A 113 -3.87 -1.87 1.24
C ALA A 113 -3.48 -0.43 1.64
N MET A 114 -3.17 0.42 0.66
CA MET A 114 -2.89 1.84 0.88
C MET A 114 -4.11 2.57 1.47
N ILE A 115 -5.30 2.34 0.93
CA ILE A 115 -6.56 2.90 1.46
C ILE A 115 -6.76 2.46 2.92
N ALA A 116 -6.65 1.16 3.19
CA ALA A 116 -6.85 0.62 4.53
C ALA A 116 -5.88 1.25 5.55
N TYR A 117 -4.60 1.34 5.21
CA TYR A 117 -3.57 1.95 6.05
C TYR A 117 -3.82 3.46 6.26
N GLN A 118 -4.05 4.20 5.19
CA GLN A 118 -4.21 5.66 5.23
C GLN A 118 -5.57 6.11 5.80
N SER A 119 -6.55 5.20 5.91
CA SER A 119 -7.79 5.47 6.62
C SER A 119 -7.61 5.51 8.14
N THR A 120 -6.49 4.98 8.67
CA THR A 120 -6.20 5.00 10.10
C THR A 120 -5.54 6.31 10.54
N PRO A 121 -5.72 6.75 11.80
CA PRO A 121 -5.02 7.91 12.35
C PRO A 121 -3.48 7.76 12.27
N GLU A 122 -2.97 6.56 12.54
CA GLU A 122 -1.56 6.23 12.49
C GLU A 122 -1.01 6.30 11.07
N GLY A 123 -1.74 5.78 10.09
CA GLY A 123 -1.38 5.84 8.68
C GLY A 123 -1.27 7.28 8.19
N LYS A 124 -2.25 8.11 8.49
CA LYS A 124 -2.22 9.55 8.17
C LYS A 124 -1.07 10.26 8.84
N SER A 125 -0.83 9.98 10.13
CA SER A 125 0.27 10.61 10.89
C SER A 125 1.64 10.21 10.36
N SER A 126 1.85 8.93 10.04
CA SER A 126 3.13 8.44 9.52
C SER A 126 3.46 9.02 8.15
N MET A 127 2.47 9.12 7.24
CA MET A 127 2.68 9.73 5.93
C MET A 127 3.12 11.21 6.03
N LYS A 128 2.51 11.98 6.91
CA LYS A 128 2.94 13.37 7.16
C LYS A 128 4.38 13.47 7.67
N LYS A 129 4.85 12.49 8.44
CA LYS A 129 6.22 12.45 9.00
C LYS A 129 7.25 11.90 8.03
N MET A 130 6.84 11.17 6.98
CA MET A 130 7.76 10.51 6.06
C MET A 130 8.75 11.48 5.40
N GLY A 131 8.29 12.66 5.01
CA GLY A 131 9.16 13.69 4.42
C GLY A 131 10.26 14.16 5.39
N ALA A 132 9.91 14.42 6.65
CA ALA A 132 10.86 14.80 7.68
C ALA A 132 11.86 13.66 7.99
N TYR A 133 11.37 12.42 8.06
CA TYR A 133 12.22 11.24 8.24
C TYR A 133 13.27 11.11 7.13
N ILE A 134 12.86 11.24 5.86
CA ILE A 134 13.79 11.17 4.73
C ILE A 134 14.79 12.32 4.79
N ALA A 135 14.34 13.55 5.09
CA ALA A 135 15.22 14.71 5.20
C ALA A 135 16.29 14.54 6.30
N ASP A 136 15.94 13.90 7.41
CA ASP A 136 16.87 13.59 8.51
C ASP A 136 17.95 12.55 8.11
N LEU A 137 17.58 11.59 7.25
CA LEU A 137 18.51 10.56 6.77
C LEU A 137 19.46 11.06 5.66
N MET A 138 19.03 12.00 4.85
CA MET A 138 19.75 12.41 3.63
C MET A 138 21.20 12.85 3.86
N PRO A 139 21.56 13.61 4.92
CA PRO A 139 22.96 13.98 5.18
C PRO A 139 23.86 12.75 5.40
N THR A 140 23.37 11.75 6.12
CA THR A 140 24.12 10.50 6.35
C THR A 140 24.29 9.72 5.04
N VAL A 141 23.22 9.60 4.24
CA VAL A 141 23.28 8.93 2.92
C VAL A 141 24.30 9.62 2.00
N GLN A 142 24.31 10.95 1.95
CA GLN A 142 25.28 11.71 1.16
C GLN A 142 26.73 11.44 1.61
N THR A 143 26.96 11.47 2.92
CA THR A 143 28.28 11.19 3.49
C THR A 143 28.78 9.78 3.14
N GLU A 144 27.93 8.77 3.25
CA GLU A 144 28.30 7.40 2.93
C GLU A 144 28.50 7.20 1.41
N LEU A 145 27.71 7.87 0.58
CA LEU A 145 27.91 7.86 -0.86
C LEU A 145 29.27 8.48 -1.25
N GLU A 146 29.65 9.62 -0.66
CA GLU A 146 30.95 10.24 -0.89
C GLU A 146 32.10 9.32 -0.50
N LYS A 147 32.02 8.65 0.66
CA LYS A 147 33.02 7.65 1.09
C LYS A 147 33.15 6.50 0.09
N ALA A 148 32.02 5.96 -0.39
CA ALA A 148 32.01 4.88 -1.36
C ALA A 148 32.66 5.30 -2.69
N LEU A 149 32.36 6.49 -3.19
CA LEU A 149 32.97 7.02 -4.41
C LEU A 149 34.48 7.22 -4.25
N GLN A 150 34.94 7.72 -3.10
CA GLN A 150 36.37 7.88 -2.81
C GLN A 150 37.10 6.54 -2.71
N ALA A 151 36.49 5.52 -2.12
CA ALA A 151 37.04 4.16 -2.04
C ALA A 151 37.23 3.57 -3.44
N THR A 152 36.21 3.64 -4.29
CA THR A 152 36.26 3.15 -5.67
C THR A 152 37.34 3.86 -6.50
N ALA A 153 37.50 5.18 -6.32
CA ALA A 153 38.54 5.93 -7.03
C ALA A 153 39.97 5.57 -6.61
N ARG A 154 40.15 4.99 -5.41
CA ARG A 154 41.46 4.48 -4.93
C ARG A 154 41.79 3.10 -5.48
N GLU A 155 40.78 2.25 -5.69
CA GLU A 155 40.94 0.88 -6.23
C GLU A 155 41.27 0.87 -7.73
N THR A 156 40.93 1.95 -8.45
CA THR A 156 41.17 2.08 -9.89
C THR A 156 42.50 2.74 -10.25
N LYS A 157 43.33 3.02 -9.26
CA LYS A 157 44.73 3.52 -9.44
C LYS A 157 45.75 2.44 -9.13
#